data_e9b9d7430fc95b0f680a97bb511f68f9
#
_entry.id   e9b9d7430fc95b0f680a97bb511f68f9
#
_cell.length_a   1.000
_cell.length_b   1.000
_cell.length_c   1.000
_cell.angle_alpha   90.00
_cell.angle_beta   90.00
_cell.angle_gamma   90.00
#
_symmetry.space_group_name_H-M   'P 1'
#
loop_
_entity.id
_entity.type
_entity.pdbx_description
1 polymer ?
#
loop_
_entity_poly.entity_id
_entity_poly.type
_entity_poly.pdbx_seq_one_letter_code
_entity_poly.pdbx_strand_id
1 'polypeptide(L)'
;TTANVDDGSCTYPAAMANLFFSEFAEGSSNNKYFEVYNASADTVYLSDYAYPSVSNAPSTPGVYEYWNDFDAGAFIAPGDVYVVAHGSADPNILAEADETHSYLSNGDDGYGLVYGTNAGSPMDAVTGGYVILDFIGDWIGDPGSGWSVAGVANATKDHTLVRKCDVSQGNNDWVASSGTNATDSEWEIFPQNTWSDLGVHTSPCACLLYTSPSPRD
;
A
#
# COMPACT_ATOMS: atom_id res chain seq x y z
N THR A 1 14.89 -31.24 30.68
CA THR A 1 13.41 -31.29 30.64
C THR A 1 12.95 -30.32 29.56
N THR A 2 12.55 -30.86 28.42
CA THR A 2 11.92 -30.09 27.35
C THR A 2 10.50 -29.78 27.79
N ALA A 3 10.16 -28.51 28.00
CA ALA A 3 8.78 -28.06 28.10
C ALA A 3 8.12 -28.30 26.73
N ASN A 4 7.18 -29.22 26.69
CA ASN A 4 6.54 -29.67 25.45
C ASN A 4 5.02 -29.40 25.48
N VAL A 5 4.59 -28.43 26.29
CA VAL A 5 3.20 -27.98 26.32
C VAL A 5 3.22 -26.47 26.43
N ASP A 6 2.65 -25.82 25.46
CA ASP A 6 2.31 -24.40 25.52
C ASP A 6 1.18 -24.25 26.55
N ASP A 7 1.43 -23.57 27.63
CA ASP A 7 0.46 -23.29 28.68
C ASP A 7 -0.35 -22.01 28.42
N GLY A 8 -0.22 -21.43 27.22
CA GLY A 8 -0.89 -20.19 26.82
C GLY A 8 -0.30 -18.93 27.49
N SER A 9 0.84 -19.04 28.21
CA SER A 9 1.48 -17.88 28.82
C SER A 9 2.42 -17.13 27.89
N CYS A 10 2.79 -17.73 26.75
CA CYS A 10 3.53 -17.05 25.69
C CYS A 10 2.54 -16.30 24.78
N THR A 11 2.35 -15.03 25.03
CA THR A 11 1.80 -14.14 24.01
C THR A 11 2.90 -13.93 22.97
N TYR A 12 2.81 -14.64 21.86
CA TYR A 12 3.58 -14.25 20.68
C TYR A 12 3.06 -12.88 20.24
N PRO A 13 3.94 -11.90 19.90
CA PRO A 13 3.47 -10.73 19.18
C PRO A 13 2.68 -11.25 17.98
N ALA A 14 1.49 -10.72 17.74
CA ALA A 14 0.77 -11.05 16.53
C ALA A 14 1.75 -10.89 15.36
N ALA A 15 1.97 -11.95 14.60
CA ALA A 15 2.87 -11.86 13.47
C ALA A 15 2.30 -10.75 12.56
N MET A 16 3.14 -9.78 12.19
CA MET A 16 2.74 -8.74 11.26
C MET A 16 2.14 -9.40 10.03
N ALA A 17 0.92 -9.00 9.68
CA ALA A 17 0.30 -9.49 8.48
C ALA A 17 1.02 -8.93 7.25
N ASN A 18 0.98 -9.68 6.16
CA ASN A 18 1.56 -9.26 4.90
C ASN A 18 0.55 -8.36 4.17
N LEU A 19 0.58 -7.07 4.49
CA LEU A 19 -0.18 -6.01 3.83
C LEU A 19 0.76 -5.17 2.97
N PHE A 20 0.27 -4.73 1.81
CA PHE A 20 1.00 -3.80 0.96
C PHE A 20 0.06 -2.96 0.08
N PHE A 21 0.53 -1.83 -0.42
CA PHE A 21 -0.21 -1.03 -1.40
C PHE A 21 -0.30 -1.77 -2.73
N SER A 22 -1.52 -2.06 -3.17
CA SER A 22 -1.81 -2.75 -4.43
C SER A 22 -2.13 -1.81 -5.57
N GLU A 23 -2.74 -0.64 -5.28
CA GLU A 23 -3.02 0.38 -6.27
C GLU A 23 -2.90 1.79 -5.68
N PHE A 24 -2.54 2.75 -6.52
CA PHE A 24 -2.48 4.16 -6.18
C PHE A 24 -2.86 5.01 -7.40
N ALA A 25 -3.68 6.03 -7.20
CA ALA A 25 -4.01 6.96 -8.27
C ALA A 25 -4.01 8.42 -7.81
N GLU A 26 -3.38 9.24 -8.64
CA GLU A 26 -3.61 10.67 -8.70
C GLU A 26 -4.26 10.97 -10.04
N GLY A 27 -5.59 11.00 -10.03
CA GLY A 27 -6.41 11.28 -11.20
C GLY A 27 -6.74 12.77 -11.33
N SER A 28 -7.62 13.09 -12.27
CA SER A 28 -8.07 14.46 -12.45
C SER A 28 -8.89 14.94 -11.25
N SER A 29 -8.65 16.18 -10.80
CA SER A 29 -9.38 16.79 -9.68
C SER A 29 -9.21 15.99 -8.38
N ASN A 30 -10.30 15.43 -7.85
CA ASN A 30 -10.33 14.65 -6.62
C ASN A 30 -10.39 13.13 -6.85
N ASN A 31 -10.12 12.65 -8.06
CA ASN A 31 -10.06 11.22 -8.37
C ASN A 31 -8.76 10.62 -7.83
N LYS A 32 -8.67 10.53 -6.51
CA LYS A 32 -7.47 10.12 -5.77
C LYS A 32 -7.83 9.01 -4.82
N TYR A 33 -6.97 7.99 -4.76
CA TYR A 33 -7.11 6.86 -3.86
C TYR A 33 -5.81 6.09 -3.72
N PHE A 34 -5.74 5.26 -2.71
CA PHE A 34 -4.84 4.11 -2.65
C PHE A 34 -5.62 2.89 -2.17
N GLU A 35 -5.08 1.74 -2.49
CA GLU A 35 -5.61 0.44 -2.13
C GLU A 35 -4.56 -0.37 -1.38
N VAL A 36 -4.97 -1.06 -0.31
CA VAL A 36 -4.13 -1.95 0.49
C VAL A 36 -4.63 -3.37 0.33
N TYR A 37 -3.76 -4.28 -0.07
CA TYR A 37 -4.04 -5.71 -0.25
C TYR A 37 -3.58 -6.55 0.93
N ASN A 38 -4.37 -7.54 1.31
CA ASN A 38 -4.02 -8.55 2.30
C ASN A 38 -3.54 -9.84 1.64
N ALA A 39 -2.22 -10.02 1.56
CA ALA A 39 -1.59 -11.24 1.04
C ALA A 39 -1.44 -12.36 2.09
N SER A 40 -1.92 -12.15 3.33
CA SER A 40 -1.89 -13.19 4.36
C SER A 40 -3.10 -14.13 4.27
N ALA A 41 -3.01 -15.27 4.96
CA ALA A 41 -4.06 -16.29 4.95
C ALA A 41 -5.22 -15.99 5.92
N ASP A 42 -5.09 -14.97 6.75
CA ASP A 42 -6.04 -14.63 7.80
C ASP A 42 -6.64 -13.23 7.58
N THR A 43 -7.83 -13.00 8.12
CA THR A 43 -8.42 -11.66 8.19
C THR A 43 -7.57 -10.77 9.09
N VAL A 44 -7.23 -9.58 8.59
CA VAL A 44 -6.41 -8.59 9.29
C VAL A 44 -7.28 -7.43 9.74
N TYR A 45 -7.33 -7.17 11.04
CA TYR A 45 -7.95 -5.97 11.59
C TYR A 45 -6.94 -4.83 11.56
N LEU A 46 -7.36 -3.67 11.06
CA LEU A 46 -6.46 -2.54 10.80
C LEU A 46 -6.21 -1.64 12.00
N SER A 47 -6.73 -1.98 13.20
CA SER A 47 -6.55 -1.20 14.44
C SER A 47 -5.09 -1.02 14.86
N ASP A 48 -4.19 -1.90 14.43
CA ASP A 48 -2.74 -1.83 14.72
C ASP A 48 -1.93 -1.37 13.49
N TYR A 49 -2.61 -0.87 12.46
CA TYR A 49 -2.00 -0.38 11.23
C TYR A 49 -2.37 1.08 11.00
N ALA A 50 -1.55 1.78 10.23
CA ALA A 50 -1.78 3.17 9.85
C ALA A 50 -1.11 3.48 8.51
N TYR A 51 -1.48 4.63 7.90
CA TYR A 51 -0.87 5.14 6.67
C TYR A 51 -0.31 6.55 6.86
N PRO A 52 0.73 6.70 7.73
CA PRO A 52 1.34 8.01 7.93
C PRO A 52 1.92 8.57 6.65
N SER A 53 1.93 9.91 6.53
CA SER A 53 2.31 10.59 5.31
C SER A 53 3.17 11.83 5.54
N VAL A 54 3.80 12.28 4.47
CA VAL A 54 4.44 13.59 4.35
C VAL A 54 3.78 14.36 3.21
N SER A 55 3.71 15.69 3.34
CA SER A 55 3.24 16.58 2.29
C SER A 55 4.44 17.16 1.56
N ASN A 56 4.63 16.81 0.29
CA ASN A 56 5.77 17.18 -0.55
C ASN A 56 7.12 16.74 0.09
N ALA A 57 7.87 17.67 0.68
CA ALA A 57 9.11 17.39 1.40
C ALA A 57 8.88 17.26 2.89
N PRO A 58 9.41 16.20 3.54
CA PRO A 58 9.32 16.08 4.99
C PRO A 58 10.10 17.20 5.69
N SER A 59 9.58 17.69 6.80
CA SER A 59 10.28 18.67 7.66
C SER A 59 11.59 18.11 8.22
N THR A 60 11.64 16.79 8.42
CA THR A 60 12.84 16.04 8.81
C THR A 60 12.93 14.80 7.92
N PRO A 61 14.01 14.63 7.10
CA PRO A 61 14.17 13.46 6.25
C PRO A 61 14.06 12.15 7.01
N GLY A 62 13.24 11.22 6.48
CA GLY A 62 12.99 9.91 7.06
C GLY A 62 11.88 9.87 8.12
N VAL A 63 11.17 10.98 8.35
CA VAL A 63 10.13 11.10 9.39
C VAL A 63 8.81 11.56 8.77
N TYR A 64 7.72 10.86 9.08
CA TYR A 64 6.37 11.28 8.65
C TYR A 64 5.97 12.60 9.34
N GLU A 65 5.00 13.29 8.76
CA GLU A 65 4.43 14.53 9.31
C GLU A 65 3.02 14.34 9.86
N TYR A 66 2.25 13.46 9.24
CA TYR A 66 0.84 13.20 9.58
C TYR A 66 0.66 11.72 9.87
N TRP A 67 0.08 11.43 11.04
CA TRP A 67 -0.33 10.06 11.36
C TRP A 67 -1.79 9.89 10.97
N ASN A 68 -2.08 8.89 10.13
CA ASN A 68 -3.43 8.59 9.69
C ASN A 68 -3.76 7.16 10.08
N ASP A 69 -4.71 6.99 11.00
CA ASP A 69 -5.24 5.68 11.37
C ASP A 69 -6.36 5.29 10.39
N PHE A 70 -6.52 4.00 10.15
CA PHE A 70 -7.70 3.47 9.45
C PHE A 70 -8.96 3.62 10.30
N ASP A 71 -10.14 3.61 9.68
CA ASP A 71 -11.41 3.73 10.36
C ASP A 71 -11.61 2.64 11.43
N ALA A 72 -12.29 2.99 12.51
CA ALA A 72 -12.51 2.08 13.63
C ALA A 72 -13.31 0.84 13.20
N GLY A 73 -12.73 -0.35 13.40
CA GLY A 73 -13.31 -1.62 13.01
C GLY A 73 -12.98 -2.06 11.59
N ALA A 74 -12.16 -1.30 10.86
CA ALA A 74 -11.65 -1.67 9.55
C ALA A 74 -10.90 -3.02 9.58
N PHE A 75 -11.09 -3.82 8.53
CA PHE A 75 -10.42 -5.11 8.36
C PHE A 75 -10.30 -5.45 6.87
N ILE A 76 -9.37 -6.35 6.54
CA ILE A 76 -9.21 -6.90 5.19
C ILE A 76 -9.25 -8.42 5.27
N ALA A 77 -10.16 -9.06 4.53
CA ALA A 77 -10.22 -10.52 4.43
C ALA A 77 -8.99 -11.07 3.65
N PRO A 78 -8.66 -12.38 3.77
CA PRO A 78 -7.57 -12.97 2.98
C PRO A 78 -7.76 -12.80 1.47
N GLY A 79 -6.78 -12.22 0.79
CA GLY A 79 -6.83 -12.01 -0.65
C GLY A 79 -7.76 -10.87 -1.09
N ASP A 80 -8.21 -10.04 -0.17
CA ASP A 80 -9.09 -8.90 -0.40
C ASP A 80 -8.30 -7.59 -0.26
N VAL A 81 -8.96 -6.47 -0.52
CA VAL A 81 -8.38 -5.12 -0.49
C VAL A 81 -9.16 -4.18 0.43
N TYR A 82 -8.54 -3.06 0.77
CA TYR A 82 -9.14 -1.92 1.48
C TYR A 82 -8.80 -0.62 0.74
N VAL A 83 -9.81 0.09 0.31
CA VAL A 83 -9.68 1.29 -0.53
C VAL A 83 -9.90 2.54 0.31
N VAL A 84 -8.91 3.44 0.32
CA VAL A 84 -9.03 4.80 0.88
C VAL A 84 -9.09 5.79 -0.28
N ALA A 85 -10.21 6.50 -0.42
CA ALA A 85 -10.46 7.42 -1.52
C ALA A 85 -10.73 8.85 -1.04
N HIS A 86 -10.53 9.84 -1.93
CA HIS A 86 -10.95 11.20 -1.63
C HIS A 86 -12.49 11.30 -1.64
N GLY A 87 -13.08 11.87 -0.59
CA GLY A 87 -14.54 11.93 -0.42
C GLY A 87 -15.32 12.70 -1.49
N SER A 88 -14.64 13.33 -2.45
CA SER A 88 -15.20 13.98 -3.63
C SER A 88 -14.70 13.36 -4.94
N ALA A 89 -14.25 12.12 -4.92
CA ALA A 89 -13.85 11.38 -6.10
C ALA A 89 -15.03 11.01 -7.00
N ASP A 90 -14.75 10.49 -8.19
CA ASP A 90 -15.77 9.94 -9.09
C ASP A 90 -16.65 8.91 -8.37
N PRO A 91 -17.96 8.87 -8.63
CA PRO A 91 -18.86 7.89 -8.00
C PRO A 91 -18.44 6.43 -8.16
N ASN A 92 -17.73 6.05 -9.23
CA ASN A 92 -17.23 4.69 -9.39
C ASN A 92 -16.07 4.38 -8.44
N ILE A 93 -15.21 5.37 -8.16
CA ILE A 93 -14.16 5.23 -7.14
C ILE A 93 -14.80 5.13 -5.74
N LEU A 94 -15.79 6.01 -5.47
CA LEU A 94 -16.50 5.99 -4.17
C LEU A 94 -17.33 4.73 -3.94
N ALA A 95 -17.71 4.00 -5.00
CA ALA A 95 -18.43 2.74 -4.88
C ALA A 95 -17.53 1.60 -4.38
N GLU A 96 -16.22 1.68 -4.61
CA GLU A 96 -15.23 0.72 -4.14
C GLU A 96 -14.55 1.17 -2.83
N ALA A 97 -14.77 2.43 -2.38
CA ALA A 97 -14.10 2.98 -1.21
C ALA A 97 -14.67 2.43 0.10
N ASP A 98 -13.80 1.89 0.94
CA ASP A 98 -14.10 1.50 2.32
C ASP A 98 -14.00 2.69 3.28
N GLU A 99 -13.10 3.64 2.97
CA GLU A 99 -12.82 4.82 3.79
C GLU A 99 -12.64 6.05 2.91
N THR A 100 -12.94 7.23 3.46
CA THR A 100 -12.67 8.48 2.77
C THR A 100 -11.69 9.36 3.53
N HIS A 101 -10.68 9.89 2.82
CA HIS A 101 -9.68 10.79 3.36
C HIS A 101 -9.54 12.05 2.48
N SER A 102 -9.62 13.25 3.10
CA SER A 102 -9.66 14.52 2.33
C SER A 102 -8.29 15.02 1.88
N TYR A 103 -7.21 14.51 2.46
CA TYR A 103 -5.83 14.99 2.20
C TYR A 103 -5.01 13.95 1.45
N LEU A 104 -5.54 13.47 0.33
CA LEU A 104 -4.80 12.58 -0.57
C LEU A 104 -3.89 13.36 -1.51
N SER A 105 -2.80 12.72 -1.89
CA SER A 105 -1.66 13.27 -2.64
C SER A 105 -2.01 14.04 -3.90
N ASN A 106 -1.18 15.04 -4.22
CA ASN A 106 -1.10 15.66 -5.55
C ASN A 106 0.03 15.06 -6.40
N GLY A 107 0.49 13.86 -6.06
CA GLY A 107 1.54 13.13 -6.76
C GLY A 107 2.92 13.23 -6.11
N ASP A 108 3.14 14.19 -5.23
CA ASP A 108 4.43 14.48 -4.58
C ASP A 108 4.46 14.19 -3.08
N ASP A 109 3.34 13.71 -2.51
CA ASP A 109 3.27 13.30 -1.10
C ASP A 109 3.69 11.82 -0.93
N GLY A 110 4.39 11.49 0.15
CA GLY A 110 4.80 10.12 0.46
C GLY A 110 3.89 9.46 1.51
N TYR A 111 3.44 8.24 1.24
CA TYR A 111 2.67 7.40 2.19
C TYR A 111 3.46 6.18 2.59
N GLY A 112 3.52 5.90 3.90
CA GLY A 112 4.01 4.62 4.41
C GLY A 112 2.84 3.80 4.93
N LEU A 113 2.78 2.52 4.61
CA LEU A 113 1.94 1.57 5.32
C LEU A 113 2.72 1.02 6.50
N VAL A 114 2.19 1.14 7.70
CA VAL A 114 2.92 0.75 8.92
C VAL A 114 2.10 -0.16 9.81
N TYR A 115 2.81 -1.02 10.58
CA TYR A 115 2.27 -1.78 11.71
C TYR A 115 2.79 -1.18 13.01
N GLY A 116 1.91 -0.86 13.93
CA GLY A 116 2.22 -0.27 15.22
C GLY A 116 1.35 0.94 15.52
N THR A 117 1.68 1.64 16.58
CA THR A 117 0.90 2.79 17.04
C THR A 117 1.76 4.04 17.10
N ASN A 118 1.14 5.18 16.93
CA ASN A 118 1.77 6.49 17.17
C ASN A 118 1.99 6.68 18.69
N ALA A 119 3.03 6.04 19.23
CA ALA A 119 3.32 6.04 20.67
C ALA A 119 4.24 7.19 21.12
N GLY A 120 4.63 8.08 20.21
CA GLY A 120 5.59 9.13 20.48
C GLY A 120 5.31 10.46 19.78
N SER A 121 6.34 11.28 19.71
CA SER A 121 6.29 12.48 18.87
C SER A 121 6.07 12.06 17.42
N PRO A 122 5.16 12.68 16.67
CA PRO A 122 4.95 12.39 15.26
C PRO A 122 6.20 12.58 14.38
N MET A 123 7.29 13.02 14.97
CA MET A 123 8.52 13.42 14.28
C MET A 123 9.66 12.41 14.40
N ASP A 124 9.46 11.21 14.97
CA ASP A 124 10.57 10.26 15.15
C ASP A 124 10.15 8.81 14.88
N ALA A 125 10.52 8.32 13.69
CA ALA A 125 10.28 6.94 13.27
C ALA A 125 10.97 5.90 14.17
N VAL A 126 12.10 6.23 14.80
CA VAL A 126 12.85 5.31 15.66
C VAL A 126 12.16 5.13 17.01
N THR A 127 11.53 6.17 17.53
CA THR A 127 10.80 6.15 18.82
C THR A 127 9.28 6.02 18.63
N GLY A 128 8.78 6.10 17.40
CA GLY A 128 7.35 6.07 17.07
C GLY A 128 6.65 4.74 17.37
N GLY A 129 7.40 3.65 17.57
CA GLY A 129 6.82 2.35 17.95
C GLY A 129 6.11 1.63 16.81
N TYR A 130 6.53 1.87 15.56
CA TYR A 130 5.96 1.25 14.37
C TYR A 130 7.04 0.64 13.45
N VAL A 131 6.60 -0.26 12.57
CA VAL A 131 7.41 -0.89 11.52
C VAL A 131 6.82 -0.51 10.16
N ILE A 132 7.65 -0.04 9.24
CA ILE A 132 7.23 0.25 7.87
C ILE A 132 7.14 -1.04 7.08
N LEU A 133 5.99 -1.29 6.48
CA LEU A 133 5.70 -2.46 5.64
C LEU A 133 5.89 -2.13 4.16
N ASP A 134 5.45 -0.95 3.71
CA ASP A 134 5.44 -0.56 2.31
C ASP A 134 5.43 0.96 2.16
N PHE A 135 5.78 1.45 0.96
CA PHE A 135 5.76 2.87 0.60
C PHE A 135 5.10 3.12 -0.75
N ILE A 136 4.45 4.30 -0.85
CA ILE A 136 4.20 5.05 -2.09
C ILE A 136 4.92 6.37 -1.95
N GLY A 137 5.95 6.63 -2.76
CA GLY A 137 6.90 7.70 -2.49
C GLY A 137 7.81 7.35 -1.31
N ASP A 138 8.48 8.34 -0.75
CA ASP A 138 9.26 8.18 0.48
C ASP A 138 9.15 9.42 1.38
N TRP A 139 9.87 9.40 2.50
CA TRP A 139 9.92 10.53 3.45
C TRP A 139 11.32 11.15 3.49
N ILE A 140 12.10 11.06 2.38
CA ILE A 140 13.49 11.50 2.38
C ILE A 140 13.65 12.93 1.82
N GLY A 141 12.89 13.25 0.76
CA GLY A 141 13.02 14.53 0.08
C GLY A 141 11.81 14.89 -0.75
N ASP A 142 11.91 16.02 -1.43
CA ASP A 142 10.89 16.53 -2.35
C ASP A 142 11.14 15.95 -3.75
N PRO A 143 10.20 15.17 -4.31
CA PRO A 143 10.33 14.68 -5.69
C PRO A 143 10.03 15.75 -6.75
N GLY A 144 9.60 16.93 -6.34
CA GLY A 144 9.14 18.00 -7.21
C GLY A 144 7.66 17.88 -7.56
N SER A 145 7.32 17.38 -8.74
CA SER A 145 5.90 17.22 -9.14
C SER A 145 5.35 15.81 -8.88
N GLY A 146 6.21 14.85 -8.63
CA GLY A 146 5.86 13.46 -8.40
C GLY A 146 7.07 12.55 -8.52
N TRP A 147 6.93 11.34 -8.00
CA TRP A 147 7.97 10.31 -8.02
C TRP A 147 8.08 9.67 -9.41
N SER A 148 9.30 9.33 -9.80
CA SER A 148 9.51 8.50 -11.00
C SER A 148 9.28 7.04 -10.66
N VAL A 149 8.55 6.31 -11.53
CA VAL A 149 8.26 4.87 -11.38
C VAL A 149 8.46 4.19 -12.71
N ALA A 150 9.06 3.02 -12.74
CA ALA A 150 9.31 2.23 -13.96
C ALA A 150 10.00 3.02 -15.09
N GLY A 151 10.79 4.05 -14.75
CA GLY A 151 11.44 4.92 -15.72
C GLY A 151 10.56 6.04 -16.30
N VAL A 152 9.31 6.15 -15.86
CA VAL A 152 8.40 7.25 -16.22
C VAL A 152 8.54 8.36 -15.18
N ALA A 153 8.89 9.56 -15.60
CA ALA A 153 9.03 10.71 -14.72
C ALA A 153 7.67 11.18 -14.20
N ASN A 154 7.62 11.54 -12.92
CA ASN A 154 6.40 12.00 -12.23
C ASN A 154 5.22 11.02 -12.31
N ALA A 155 5.47 9.70 -12.30
CA ALA A 155 4.44 8.70 -12.52
C ALA A 155 3.42 8.57 -11.36
N THR A 156 3.72 9.13 -10.19
CA THR A 156 2.74 9.24 -9.11
C THR A 156 1.77 10.41 -9.29
N LYS A 157 1.98 11.25 -10.32
CA LYS A 157 1.11 12.35 -10.70
C LYS A 157 0.43 12.07 -12.03
N ASP A 158 -0.87 12.35 -12.11
CA ASP A 158 -1.67 12.19 -13.33
C ASP A 158 -1.65 10.76 -13.91
N HIS A 159 -1.46 9.75 -13.07
CA HIS A 159 -1.43 8.34 -13.46
C HIS A 159 -2.13 7.46 -12.41
N THR A 160 -2.32 6.20 -12.80
CA THR A 160 -2.66 5.10 -11.89
C THR A 160 -1.51 4.10 -11.88
N LEU A 161 -1.10 3.68 -10.69
CA LEU A 161 -0.08 2.67 -10.46
C LEU A 161 -0.75 1.42 -9.92
N VAL A 162 -0.55 0.27 -10.55
CA VAL A 162 -1.03 -1.03 -10.09
C VAL A 162 0.17 -1.90 -9.76
N ARG A 163 0.18 -2.51 -8.57
CA ARG A 163 1.24 -3.42 -8.16
C ARG A 163 1.21 -4.66 -9.03
N LYS A 164 2.36 -5.12 -9.51
CA LYS A 164 2.43 -6.33 -10.31
C LYS A 164 2.01 -7.56 -9.52
N CYS A 165 1.33 -8.48 -10.18
CA CYS A 165 0.82 -9.70 -9.56
C CYS A 165 1.90 -10.69 -9.08
N ASP A 166 3.15 -10.56 -9.49
CA ASP A 166 4.28 -11.34 -8.99
C ASP A 166 4.90 -10.78 -7.71
N VAL A 167 4.48 -9.59 -7.28
CA VAL A 167 4.82 -9.02 -5.98
C VAL A 167 3.94 -9.67 -4.91
N SER A 168 4.56 -10.26 -3.90
CA SER A 168 3.87 -11.02 -2.87
C SER A 168 3.99 -10.43 -1.47
N GLN A 169 4.64 -9.28 -1.32
CA GLN A 169 4.84 -8.57 -0.06
C GLN A 169 5.16 -7.10 -0.31
N GLY A 170 4.96 -6.26 0.72
CA GLY A 170 5.36 -4.86 0.68
C GLY A 170 6.87 -4.66 0.62
N ASN A 171 7.28 -3.47 0.18
CA ASN A 171 8.66 -3.07 0.05
C ASN A 171 8.88 -1.72 0.75
N ASN A 172 9.64 -1.73 1.84
CA ASN A 172 9.97 -0.52 2.59
C ASN A 172 11.15 0.29 2.00
N ASP A 173 11.62 -0.09 0.82
CA ASP A 173 12.57 0.67 0.01
C ASP A 173 11.87 1.15 -1.27
N TRP A 174 11.39 2.39 -1.26
CA TRP A 174 10.70 2.99 -2.40
C TRP A 174 11.55 3.01 -3.68
N VAL A 175 12.86 3.25 -3.57
CA VAL A 175 13.74 3.27 -4.74
C VAL A 175 13.80 1.91 -5.41
N ALA A 176 13.85 0.83 -4.61
CA ALA A 176 13.79 -0.53 -5.12
C ALA A 176 12.42 -0.86 -5.71
N SER A 177 11.32 -0.48 -5.03
CA SER A 177 9.95 -0.74 -5.47
C SER A 177 9.59 0.02 -6.75
N SER A 178 9.92 1.32 -6.82
CA SER A 178 9.62 2.15 -7.99
C SER A 178 10.41 1.73 -9.24
N GLY A 179 11.63 1.25 -9.07
CA GLY A 179 12.49 0.80 -10.16
C GLY A 179 12.90 1.90 -11.13
N THR A 180 13.74 1.52 -12.10
CA THR A 180 14.28 2.44 -13.12
C THR A 180 13.69 2.21 -14.52
N ASN A 181 12.99 1.10 -14.71
CA ASN A 181 12.32 0.71 -15.95
C ASN A 181 11.20 -0.30 -15.66
N ALA A 182 10.40 -0.61 -16.66
CA ALA A 182 9.25 -1.51 -16.51
C ALA A 182 9.60 -2.95 -16.09
N THR A 183 10.87 -3.38 -16.21
CA THR A 183 11.27 -4.73 -15.83
C THR A 183 11.61 -4.85 -14.36
N ASP A 184 12.31 -3.84 -13.80
CA ASP A 184 12.79 -3.83 -12.42
C ASP A 184 11.81 -3.16 -11.43
N SER A 185 10.82 -2.41 -11.93
CA SER A 185 9.76 -1.84 -11.10
C SER A 185 8.77 -2.91 -10.64
N GLU A 186 8.27 -2.78 -9.42
CA GLU A 186 7.16 -3.57 -8.89
C GLU A 186 5.78 -3.07 -9.35
N TRP A 187 5.73 -2.02 -10.15
CA TRP A 187 4.52 -1.33 -10.56
C TRP A 187 4.30 -1.34 -12.07
N GLU A 188 3.05 -1.41 -12.47
CA GLU A 188 2.57 -1.08 -13.80
C GLU A 188 1.95 0.32 -13.78
N ILE A 189 2.16 1.11 -14.86
CA ILE A 189 1.69 2.49 -14.94
C ILE A 189 0.60 2.58 -15.99
N PHE A 190 -0.53 3.12 -15.58
CA PHE A 190 -1.70 3.35 -16.44
C PHE A 190 -1.97 4.86 -16.61
N PRO A 191 -2.66 5.27 -17.69
CA PRO A 191 -3.06 6.66 -17.89
C PRO A 191 -3.91 7.19 -16.73
N GLN A 192 -3.91 8.51 -16.58
CA GLN A 192 -4.79 9.22 -15.65
C GLN A 192 -6.25 8.78 -15.77
N ASN A 193 -6.92 8.63 -14.65
CA ASN A 193 -8.32 8.18 -14.56
C ASN A 193 -8.54 6.73 -15.05
N THR A 194 -7.56 5.86 -14.88
CA THR A 194 -7.72 4.41 -15.04
C THR A 194 -7.93 3.80 -13.64
N TRP A 195 -9.10 3.19 -13.38
CA TRP A 195 -9.43 2.50 -12.12
C TRP A 195 -10.21 1.21 -12.39
N SER A 196 -9.85 0.52 -13.48
CA SER A 196 -10.51 -0.73 -13.86
C SER A 196 -10.20 -1.90 -12.92
N ASP A 197 -9.10 -1.80 -12.21
CA ASP A 197 -8.61 -2.84 -11.29
C ASP A 197 -8.89 -2.50 -9.82
N LEU A 198 -9.44 -1.31 -9.54
CA LEU A 198 -9.79 -0.84 -8.20
C LEU A 198 -10.83 -1.76 -7.53
N GLY A 199 -10.57 -2.12 -6.29
CA GLY A 199 -11.40 -3.03 -5.50
C GLY A 199 -11.01 -4.49 -5.63
N VAL A 200 -9.97 -4.81 -6.44
CA VAL A 200 -9.47 -6.20 -6.58
C VAL A 200 -7.98 -6.23 -6.87
N HIS A 201 -7.25 -7.11 -6.22
CA HIS A 201 -5.85 -7.39 -6.54
C HIS A 201 -5.59 -8.89 -6.56
N THR A 202 -4.70 -9.34 -7.43
CA THR A 202 -4.33 -10.76 -7.52
C THR A 202 -2.83 -10.92 -7.30
N SER A 203 -2.45 -11.56 -6.20
CA SER A 203 -1.07 -11.97 -5.92
C SER A 203 -1.10 -13.35 -5.22
N PRO A 204 -0.26 -14.33 -5.65
CA PRO A 204 0.56 -14.28 -6.86
C PRO A 204 -0.25 -14.34 -8.15
N CYS A 205 0.39 -14.03 -9.28
CA CYS A 205 -0.23 -14.10 -10.60
C CYS A 205 -0.97 -15.42 -10.78
N ALA A 206 -2.24 -15.36 -11.21
CA ALA A 206 -2.99 -16.56 -11.50
C ALA A 206 -2.26 -17.39 -12.57
N CYS A 207 -1.71 -18.53 -12.20
CA CYS A 207 -1.11 -19.46 -13.15
C CYS A 207 -2.24 -20.04 -14.02
N LEU A 208 -2.36 -19.58 -15.25
CA LEU A 208 -3.20 -20.25 -16.24
C LEU A 208 -2.63 -21.66 -16.45
N LEU A 209 -3.15 -22.64 -15.72
CA LEU A 209 -2.90 -24.04 -16.01
C LEU A 209 -3.47 -24.32 -17.40
N TYR A 210 -2.63 -24.19 -18.41
CA TYR A 210 -2.95 -24.66 -19.74
C TYR A 210 -2.97 -26.20 -19.67
N THR A 211 -4.15 -26.75 -19.43
CA THR A 211 -4.38 -28.18 -19.60
C THR A 211 -4.34 -28.44 -21.11
N SER A 212 -3.17 -28.85 -21.62
CA SER A 212 -3.07 -29.35 -22.95
C SER A 212 -4.11 -30.48 -23.12
N PRO A 213 -4.99 -30.40 -24.12
CA PRO A 213 -5.87 -31.52 -24.38
C PRO A 213 -5.01 -32.75 -24.65
N SER A 214 -5.23 -33.84 -23.88
CA SER A 214 -4.57 -35.11 -24.09
C SER A 214 -4.81 -35.53 -25.54
N PRO A 215 -3.79 -35.93 -26.29
CA PRO A 215 -4.00 -36.54 -27.61
C PRO A 215 -4.90 -37.74 -27.41
N ARG A 216 -6.04 -37.77 -28.08
CA ARG A 216 -6.88 -38.99 -28.15
C ARG A 216 -6.16 -39.97 -29.07
N ASP A 217 -5.85 -41.14 -28.55
CA ASP A 217 -5.50 -42.32 -29.30
C ASP A 217 -6.70 -42.78 -30.16
#